data_9fc297404a4e6eaae03f9b47d0980dec
#
_entry.id   9fc297404a4e6eaae03f9b47d0980dec
#
_cell.length_a   1.000
_cell.length_b   1.000
_cell.length_c   1.000
_cell.angle_alpha   90.00
_cell.angle_beta   90.00
_cell.angle_gamma   90.00
#
_symmetry.space_group_name_H-M   'P 1'
#
loop_
_entity.id
_entity.type
_entity.pdbx_description
1 polymer ?
#
loop_
_entity_poly.entity_id
_entity_poly.type
_entity_poly.pdbx_seq_one_letter_code
_entity_poly.pdbx_strand_id
1 'polypeptide(L)'
;HIAAYAELNVLSNFSFLEGGSHPEELIERAAFLGYRAIALTDRNTLAGVVRFHTAAKAKGIQAIIGARIDIEDGASFICLPKDRSAYSRLSKLLTLGKRRAQKSMCKLWRSDIVEYLQGQILIILPPLSFSASKLYIDQKRIDSEFADELSKWVEQLSGSVYLSASLCYREDDDSRLAALQKLAEQSGAPMVATNDILYHHPRRRPLQDLLTCIRKQCTITQAGFELELNAERYLKSPLEIKNGYEKYPDAITKTIEIADRCEFSMTDIRYKYPSVLTRSGNSAEDELRVRTWEGAKKRYSIDKYPLGVPESVKKQINYELDIIEKLKYAPYFLTVYDMVKFARERNILCQGRGSAANSAVCYCLGITAVDPNQSAVLFERFISEARGEPPDIDVDFEHERREEVIQHIYETYGRERAGLAATVVTFRSRSAIRAVSYTHLTLPTSFLV
;
A
#
# COMPACT_ATOMS: atom_id res chain seq x y z
N HIS A 1 -32.72 -7.33 -16.32
CA HIS A 1 -31.48 -7.56 -15.56
C HIS A 1 -30.56 -6.36 -15.73
N ILE A 2 -30.21 -5.70 -14.63
CA ILE A 2 -29.15 -4.66 -14.63
C ILE A 2 -27.83 -5.43 -14.82
N ALA A 3 -27.03 -5.06 -15.84
CA ALA A 3 -25.74 -5.70 -16.08
C ALA A 3 -24.84 -5.53 -14.85
N ALA A 4 -24.13 -6.59 -14.45
CA ALA A 4 -23.12 -6.51 -13.41
C ALA A 4 -22.03 -5.51 -13.84
N TYR A 5 -21.52 -4.74 -12.88
CA TYR A 5 -20.49 -3.73 -13.12
C TYR A 5 -19.39 -3.78 -12.06
N ALA A 6 -18.17 -3.50 -12.47
CA ALA A 6 -17.04 -3.26 -11.60
C ALA A 6 -16.36 -1.94 -11.98
N GLU A 7 -16.16 -1.05 -11.00
CA GLU A 7 -15.36 0.17 -11.23
C GLU A 7 -13.87 -0.13 -10.98
N LEU A 8 -13.05 0.16 -11.97
CA LEU A 8 -11.63 -0.23 -11.98
C LEU A 8 -10.64 0.95 -11.88
N ASN A 9 -11.13 2.18 -11.78
CA ASN A 9 -10.30 3.38 -11.72
C ASN A 9 -10.80 4.33 -10.63
N VAL A 10 -10.35 4.11 -9.39
CA VAL A 10 -10.82 4.84 -8.21
C VAL A 10 -9.65 5.37 -7.39
N LEU A 11 -9.62 6.66 -7.16
CA LEU A 11 -8.71 7.33 -6.26
C LEU A 11 -9.40 7.60 -4.91
N SER A 12 -8.74 7.23 -3.82
CA SER A 12 -9.14 7.62 -2.47
C SER A 12 -8.36 8.84 -1.97
N ASN A 13 -8.62 9.26 -0.74
CA ASN A 13 -7.85 10.30 -0.06
C ASN A 13 -6.38 9.92 0.21
N PHE A 14 -5.98 8.67 -0.07
CA PHE A 14 -4.57 8.26 -0.06
C PHE A 14 -3.81 8.68 -1.33
N SER A 15 -4.50 9.09 -2.38
CA SER A 15 -3.97 10.00 -3.40
C SER A 15 -4.08 11.42 -2.86
N PHE A 16 -3.05 11.85 -2.11
CA PHE A 16 -3.09 13.03 -1.27
C PHE A 16 -3.41 14.30 -2.06
N LEU A 17 -4.35 15.09 -1.52
CA LEU A 17 -4.86 16.34 -2.10
C LEU A 17 -5.46 16.15 -3.52
N GLU A 18 -5.93 14.92 -3.83
CA GLU A 18 -6.55 14.59 -5.10
C GLU A 18 -7.89 13.87 -4.88
N GLY A 19 -7.90 12.70 -4.26
CA GLY A 19 -9.12 11.98 -3.93
C GLY A 19 -9.88 12.59 -2.76
N GLY A 20 -11.20 12.72 -2.90
CA GLY A 20 -12.08 13.39 -1.93
C GLY A 20 -12.89 12.45 -1.02
N SER A 21 -12.58 11.14 -1.02
CA SER A 21 -13.31 10.16 -0.20
C SER A 21 -12.36 9.18 0.49
N HIS A 22 -12.75 8.75 1.67
CA HIS A 22 -12.06 7.64 2.37
C HIS A 22 -12.36 6.30 1.68
N PRO A 23 -11.46 5.30 1.80
CA PRO A 23 -11.69 3.96 1.25
C PRO A 23 -13.02 3.34 1.68
N GLU A 24 -13.40 3.53 2.94
CA GLU A 24 -14.66 3.01 3.50
C GLU A 24 -15.89 3.63 2.84
N GLU A 25 -15.88 4.94 2.58
CA GLU A 25 -16.98 5.65 1.91
C GLU A 25 -17.17 5.16 0.47
N LEU A 26 -16.08 4.88 -0.24
CA LEU A 26 -16.10 4.31 -1.57
C LEU A 26 -16.72 2.91 -1.57
N ILE A 27 -16.33 2.06 -0.64
CA ILE A 27 -16.90 0.70 -0.49
C ILE A 27 -18.37 0.75 -0.12
N GLU A 28 -18.76 1.58 0.85
CA GLU A 28 -20.15 1.71 1.26
C GLU A 28 -21.05 2.14 0.10
N ARG A 29 -20.59 3.10 -0.70
CA ARG A 29 -21.33 3.57 -1.86
C ARG A 29 -21.40 2.52 -2.95
N ALA A 30 -20.31 1.83 -3.28
CA ALA A 30 -20.29 0.76 -4.28
C ALA A 30 -21.21 -0.40 -3.90
N ALA A 31 -21.20 -0.81 -2.63
CA ALA A 31 -22.09 -1.85 -2.12
C ALA A 31 -23.55 -1.40 -2.19
N PHE A 32 -23.87 -0.16 -1.80
CA PHE A 32 -25.22 0.40 -1.91
C PHE A 32 -25.73 0.44 -3.37
N LEU A 33 -24.86 0.74 -4.32
CA LEU A 33 -25.19 0.75 -5.75
C LEU A 33 -25.25 -0.64 -6.38
N GLY A 34 -24.89 -1.70 -5.65
CA GLY A 34 -24.93 -3.07 -6.13
C GLY A 34 -23.79 -3.43 -7.09
N TYR A 35 -22.62 -2.81 -6.94
CA TYR A 35 -21.42 -3.17 -7.73
C TYR A 35 -21.01 -4.61 -7.44
N ARG A 36 -20.56 -5.34 -8.47
CA ARG A 36 -19.97 -6.67 -8.34
C ARG A 36 -18.59 -6.61 -7.69
N ALA A 37 -17.80 -5.61 -8.06
CA ALA A 37 -16.46 -5.35 -7.54
C ALA A 37 -16.11 -3.87 -7.67
N ILE A 38 -15.10 -3.45 -6.92
CA ILE A 38 -14.49 -2.13 -7.02
C ILE A 38 -12.99 -2.25 -6.82
N ALA A 39 -12.19 -1.54 -7.62
CA ALA A 39 -10.74 -1.46 -7.47
C ALA A 39 -10.35 -0.19 -6.73
N LEU A 40 -9.38 -0.29 -5.82
CA LEU A 40 -8.65 0.87 -5.33
C LEU A 40 -7.38 1.04 -6.14
N THR A 41 -7.23 2.19 -6.80
CA THR A 41 -6.14 2.47 -7.73
C THR A 41 -5.52 3.83 -7.46
N ASP A 42 -5.11 4.04 -6.22
CA ASP A 42 -4.47 5.28 -5.79
C ASP A 42 -3.18 5.55 -6.57
N ARG A 43 -2.86 6.81 -6.76
CA ARG A 43 -1.72 7.27 -7.55
C ARG A 43 -0.39 6.91 -6.89
N ASN A 44 0.37 6.00 -7.51
CA ASN A 44 1.69 5.55 -7.09
C ASN A 44 1.75 5.08 -5.62
N THR A 45 0.66 4.55 -5.06
CA THR A 45 0.62 4.11 -3.67
C THR A 45 -0.35 2.96 -3.42
N LEU A 46 -0.03 2.14 -2.42
CA LEU A 46 -0.88 1.09 -1.87
C LEU A 46 -1.29 1.39 -0.41
N ALA A 47 -1.12 2.64 0.05
CA ALA A 47 -1.30 2.99 1.45
C ALA A 47 -2.75 2.80 1.96
N GLY A 48 -3.76 2.91 1.10
CA GLY A 48 -5.17 2.76 1.46
C GLY A 48 -5.73 1.34 1.40
N VAL A 49 -4.95 0.36 0.91
CA VAL A 49 -5.49 -0.97 0.54
C VAL A 49 -6.00 -1.79 1.72
N VAL A 50 -5.39 -1.67 2.91
CA VAL A 50 -5.84 -2.42 4.10
C VAL A 50 -7.21 -1.93 4.56
N ARG A 51 -7.41 -0.63 4.67
CA ARG A 51 -8.70 -0.03 5.03
C ARG A 51 -9.78 -0.40 4.01
N PHE A 52 -9.44 -0.31 2.72
CA PHE A 52 -10.31 -0.68 1.61
C PHE A 52 -10.73 -2.15 1.68
N HIS A 53 -9.78 -3.06 1.84
CA HIS A 53 -10.03 -4.49 1.97
C HIS A 53 -10.92 -4.82 3.17
N THR A 54 -10.63 -4.24 4.35
CA THR A 54 -11.39 -4.47 5.57
C THR A 54 -12.85 -4.04 5.41
N ALA A 55 -13.08 -2.85 4.83
CA ALA A 55 -14.42 -2.36 4.56
C ALA A 55 -15.16 -3.24 3.55
N ALA A 56 -14.50 -3.67 2.47
CA ALA A 56 -15.07 -4.53 1.45
C ALA A 56 -15.49 -5.90 2.01
N LYS A 57 -14.64 -6.50 2.86
CA LYS A 57 -14.95 -7.75 3.55
C LYS A 57 -16.20 -7.61 4.43
N ALA A 58 -16.33 -6.51 5.15
CA ALA A 58 -17.48 -6.24 6.00
C ALA A 58 -18.78 -6.05 5.20
N LYS A 59 -18.71 -5.55 3.97
CA LYS A 59 -19.87 -5.33 3.08
C LYS A 59 -20.13 -6.47 2.10
N GLY A 60 -19.26 -7.48 2.05
CA GLY A 60 -19.41 -8.62 1.11
C GLY A 60 -19.23 -8.27 -0.36
N ILE A 61 -18.47 -7.21 -0.68
CA ILE A 61 -18.14 -6.80 -2.05
C ILE A 61 -16.70 -7.21 -2.39
N GLN A 62 -16.41 -7.57 -3.63
CA GLN A 62 -15.05 -7.87 -4.06
C GLN A 62 -14.20 -6.59 -4.12
N ALA A 63 -13.13 -6.56 -3.33
CA ALA A 63 -12.10 -5.53 -3.41
C ALA A 63 -11.00 -5.97 -4.37
N ILE A 64 -10.71 -5.18 -5.38
CA ILE A 64 -9.58 -5.34 -6.27
C ILE A 64 -8.49 -4.37 -5.84
N ILE A 65 -7.30 -4.88 -5.58
CA ILE A 65 -6.16 -4.09 -5.14
C ILE A 65 -5.29 -3.74 -6.35
N GLY A 66 -4.98 -2.48 -6.51
CA GLY A 66 -4.12 -2.02 -7.58
C GLY A 66 -3.55 -0.63 -7.31
N ALA A 67 -2.94 -0.05 -8.33
CA ALA A 67 -2.44 1.32 -8.28
C ALA A 67 -2.49 1.96 -9.66
N ARG A 68 -2.72 3.26 -9.71
CA ARG A 68 -2.45 4.07 -10.88
C ARG A 68 -0.96 4.38 -10.91
N ILE A 69 -0.31 4.04 -12.00
CA ILE A 69 1.12 4.26 -12.20
C ILE A 69 1.30 5.39 -13.19
N ASP A 70 2.05 6.41 -12.78
CA ASP A 70 2.52 7.47 -13.66
C ASP A 70 3.98 7.19 -14.03
N ILE A 71 4.30 7.27 -15.32
CA ILE A 71 5.66 7.11 -15.83
C ILE A 71 6.13 8.41 -16.48
N GLU A 72 7.44 8.63 -16.49
CA GLU A 72 8.04 9.88 -17.00
C GLU A 72 8.02 9.95 -18.54
N ASP A 73 7.96 8.80 -19.20
CA ASP A 73 8.12 8.64 -20.66
C ASP A 73 6.91 8.00 -21.35
N GLY A 74 5.71 8.16 -20.79
CA GLY A 74 4.50 7.62 -21.38
C GLY A 74 3.22 7.98 -20.65
N ALA A 75 2.12 7.39 -21.12
CA ALA A 75 0.81 7.55 -20.51
C ALA A 75 0.70 6.83 -19.16
N SER A 76 -0.10 7.38 -18.25
CA SER A 76 -0.45 6.70 -17.00
C SER A 76 -1.31 5.46 -17.28
N PHE A 77 -1.24 4.49 -16.40
CA PHE A 77 -2.06 3.29 -16.49
C PHE A 77 -2.45 2.78 -15.10
N ILE A 78 -3.52 2.01 -15.07
CA ILE A 78 -3.92 1.23 -13.89
C ILE A 78 -3.20 -0.11 -13.95
N CYS A 79 -2.56 -0.52 -12.86
CA CYS A 79 -1.90 -1.80 -12.70
C CYS A 79 -2.66 -2.63 -11.68
N LEU A 80 -3.23 -3.76 -12.12
CA LEU A 80 -4.01 -4.68 -11.29
C LEU A 80 -3.30 -6.02 -11.21
N PRO A 81 -2.75 -6.41 -10.05
CA PRO A 81 -2.12 -7.72 -9.88
C PRO A 81 -3.18 -8.83 -9.84
N LYS A 82 -2.98 -9.89 -10.63
CA LYS A 82 -3.87 -11.05 -10.66
C LYS A 82 -3.73 -11.93 -9.43
N ASP A 83 -2.53 -12.04 -8.91
CA ASP A 83 -2.18 -12.92 -7.81
C ASP A 83 -1.19 -12.29 -6.84
N ARG A 84 -0.85 -13.00 -5.76
CA ARG A 84 0.10 -12.57 -4.75
C ARG A 84 1.49 -12.25 -5.31
N SER A 85 1.97 -13.02 -6.29
CA SER A 85 3.29 -12.80 -6.90
C SER A 85 3.32 -11.50 -7.71
N ALA A 86 2.24 -11.23 -8.44
CA ALA A 86 2.05 -9.97 -9.15
C ALA A 86 1.93 -8.77 -8.19
N TYR A 87 1.21 -8.92 -7.07
CA TYR A 87 1.16 -7.89 -6.03
C TYR A 87 2.54 -7.58 -5.45
N SER A 88 3.36 -8.61 -5.22
CA SER A 88 4.75 -8.43 -4.79
C SER A 88 5.57 -7.63 -5.80
N ARG A 89 5.40 -7.90 -7.11
CA ARG A 89 6.07 -7.14 -8.18
C ARG A 89 5.62 -5.68 -8.20
N LEU A 90 4.31 -5.42 -8.10
CA LEU A 90 3.78 -4.05 -8.01
C LEU A 90 4.35 -3.30 -6.80
N SER A 91 4.41 -3.94 -5.63
CA SER A 91 5.02 -3.37 -4.42
C SER A 91 6.49 -3.01 -4.63
N LYS A 92 7.27 -3.89 -5.26
CA LYS A 92 8.70 -3.66 -5.57
C LYS A 92 8.86 -2.52 -6.56
N LEU A 93 8.03 -2.47 -7.60
CA LEU A 93 8.04 -1.39 -8.59
C LEU A 93 7.81 -0.02 -7.93
N LEU A 94 6.79 0.10 -7.09
CA LEU A 94 6.51 1.33 -6.35
C LEU A 94 7.65 1.70 -5.40
N THR A 95 8.26 0.73 -4.74
CA THR A 95 9.44 0.92 -3.88
C THR A 95 10.60 1.48 -4.69
N LEU A 96 10.87 0.92 -5.87
CA LEU A 96 11.92 1.40 -6.78
C LEU A 96 11.68 2.87 -7.15
N GLY A 97 10.49 3.22 -7.63
CA GLY A 97 10.16 4.58 -8.04
C GLY A 97 10.22 5.60 -6.91
N LYS A 98 9.81 5.21 -5.70
CA LYS A 98 9.86 6.09 -4.51
C LYS A 98 11.28 6.27 -3.97
N ARG A 99 12.10 5.24 -3.99
CA ARG A 99 13.49 5.32 -3.48
C ARG A 99 14.40 6.21 -4.32
N ARG A 100 14.16 6.35 -5.60
CA ARG A 100 14.95 7.22 -6.50
C ARG A 100 14.41 8.65 -6.61
N ALA A 101 13.24 8.92 -6.03
CA ALA A 101 12.59 10.21 -6.07
C ALA A 101 12.73 10.97 -4.75
N GLN A 102 12.45 12.26 -4.78
CA GLN A 102 12.30 13.07 -3.57
C GLN A 102 11.08 12.60 -2.74
N LYS A 103 11.05 12.96 -1.46
CA LYS A 103 9.92 12.66 -0.57
C LYS A 103 8.59 13.04 -1.22
N SER A 104 7.61 12.17 -1.14
CA SER A 104 6.27 12.29 -1.72
C SER A 104 6.20 12.16 -3.24
N MET A 105 7.31 11.93 -3.92
CA MET A 105 7.37 11.69 -5.36
C MET A 105 7.61 10.21 -5.68
N CYS A 106 7.33 9.85 -6.92
CA CYS A 106 7.62 8.53 -7.48
C CYS A 106 8.11 8.72 -8.91
N LYS A 107 9.27 8.17 -9.28
CA LYS A 107 9.84 8.28 -10.63
C LYS A 107 10.01 6.91 -11.23
N LEU A 108 9.26 6.65 -12.27
CA LEU A 108 9.27 5.40 -13.02
C LEU A 108 9.33 5.70 -14.51
N TRP A 109 10.01 4.84 -15.24
CA TRP A 109 10.07 4.85 -16.68
C TRP A 109 9.51 3.54 -17.24
N ARG A 110 9.16 3.52 -18.50
CA ARG A 110 8.67 2.32 -19.19
C ARG A 110 9.61 1.12 -19.00
N SER A 111 10.91 1.34 -19.07
CA SER A 111 11.91 0.29 -18.88
C SER A 111 11.82 -0.40 -17.53
N ASP A 112 11.48 0.34 -16.46
CA ASP A 112 11.26 -0.23 -15.14
C ASP A 112 10.03 -1.14 -15.12
N ILE A 113 8.94 -0.72 -15.79
CA ILE A 113 7.67 -1.44 -15.77
C ILE A 113 7.82 -2.83 -16.40
N VAL A 114 8.56 -2.93 -17.51
CA VAL A 114 8.75 -4.19 -18.26
C VAL A 114 9.25 -5.33 -17.35
N GLU A 115 10.12 -5.02 -16.41
CA GLU A 115 10.66 -6.00 -15.47
C GLU A 115 9.61 -6.58 -14.49
N TYR A 116 8.51 -5.84 -14.25
CA TYR A 116 7.48 -6.18 -13.25
C TYR A 116 6.12 -6.55 -13.87
N LEU A 117 6.03 -6.73 -15.20
CA LEU A 117 4.78 -6.96 -15.92
C LEU A 117 4.11 -8.29 -15.65
N GLN A 118 4.89 -9.33 -15.35
CA GLN A 118 4.35 -10.69 -15.23
C GLN A 118 3.22 -10.76 -14.18
N GLY A 119 2.06 -11.27 -14.59
CA GLY A 119 0.89 -11.42 -13.73
C GLY A 119 0.08 -10.13 -13.53
N GLN A 120 0.44 -9.02 -14.17
CA GLN A 120 -0.33 -7.77 -14.11
C GLN A 120 -1.43 -7.73 -15.20
N ILE A 121 -2.47 -6.98 -14.93
CA ILE A 121 -3.39 -6.44 -15.92
C ILE A 121 -3.15 -4.95 -15.99
N LEU A 122 -2.98 -4.42 -17.19
CA LEU A 122 -2.81 -2.99 -17.42
C LEU A 122 -4.06 -2.40 -18.07
N ILE A 123 -4.54 -1.28 -17.54
CA ILE A 123 -5.57 -0.47 -18.19
C ILE A 123 -4.91 0.87 -18.53
N ILE A 124 -4.57 1.08 -19.80
CA ILE A 124 -3.88 2.27 -20.26
C ILE A 124 -4.85 3.45 -20.29
N LEU A 125 -4.47 4.56 -19.70
CA LEU A 125 -5.27 5.77 -19.61
C LEU A 125 -4.93 6.70 -20.78
N PRO A 126 -5.84 6.92 -21.74
CA PRO A 126 -5.57 7.85 -22.82
C PRO A 126 -5.40 9.26 -22.26
N PRO A 127 -4.44 10.06 -22.77
CA PRO A 127 -4.30 11.43 -22.37
C PRO A 127 -5.57 12.24 -22.67
N LEU A 128 -5.86 13.25 -21.86
CA LEU A 128 -7.04 14.12 -22.08
C LEU A 128 -7.04 14.78 -23.45
N SER A 129 -5.86 14.97 -24.02
CA SER A 129 -5.65 15.50 -25.38
C SER A 129 -5.95 14.49 -26.49
N PHE A 130 -6.09 13.19 -26.18
CA PHE A 130 -6.42 12.19 -27.20
C PHE A 130 -7.76 12.48 -27.85
N SER A 131 -7.78 12.57 -29.18
CA SER A 131 -8.97 12.86 -30.00
C SER A 131 -9.73 14.15 -29.60
N ALA A 132 -9.08 15.10 -28.95
CA ALA A 132 -9.66 16.40 -28.59
C ALA A 132 -9.73 17.31 -29.84
N SER A 133 -10.81 17.23 -30.58
CA SER A 133 -11.03 17.87 -31.85
C SER A 133 -11.03 19.38 -31.76
N LYS A 134 -10.01 20.10 -31.74
CA LYS A 134 -9.87 21.57 -31.98
C LYS A 134 -8.95 22.33 -31.00
N LEU A 135 -8.47 21.71 -29.91
CA LEU A 135 -7.70 22.42 -28.89
C LEU A 135 -6.18 22.34 -29.04
N TYR A 136 -5.68 21.40 -29.85
CA TYR A 136 -4.24 21.17 -29.98
C TYR A 136 -3.76 21.26 -31.42
N ILE A 137 -2.70 22.04 -31.65
CA ILE A 137 -2.11 22.29 -32.95
C ILE A 137 -1.56 21.02 -33.60
N ASP A 138 -1.28 19.95 -32.81
CA ASP A 138 -0.59 18.73 -33.27
C ASP A 138 -1.32 17.44 -32.92
N GLN A 139 -2.65 17.46 -33.04
CA GLN A 139 -3.52 16.36 -32.61
C GLN A 139 -3.14 15.01 -33.23
N LYS A 140 -2.85 14.99 -34.54
CA LYS A 140 -2.49 13.75 -35.24
C LYS A 140 -1.22 13.10 -34.68
N ARG A 141 -0.25 13.89 -34.28
CA ARG A 141 1.00 13.40 -33.69
C ARG A 141 0.74 12.81 -32.34
N ILE A 142 -0.02 13.50 -31.47
CA ILE A 142 -0.37 13.04 -30.14
C ILE A 142 -1.12 11.70 -30.20
N ASP A 143 -2.10 11.59 -31.11
CA ASP A 143 -2.89 10.37 -31.28
C ASP A 143 -2.03 9.21 -31.82
N SER A 144 -1.09 9.48 -32.74
CA SER A 144 -0.16 8.48 -33.27
C SER A 144 0.84 8.01 -32.23
N GLU A 145 1.44 8.91 -31.47
CA GLU A 145 2.39 8.58 -30.40
C GLU A 145 1.72 7.70 -29.33
N PHE A 146 0.48 8.02 -28.95
CA PHE A 146 -0.28 7.21 -28.00
C PHE A 146 -0.64 5.83 -28.56
N ALA A 147 -1.03 5.75 -29.84
CA ALA A 147 -1.34 4.49 -30.50
C ALA A 147 -0.12 3.56 -30.57
N ASP A 148 1.05 4.13 -30.91
CA ASP A 148 2.33 3.38 -30.93
C ASP A 148 2.72 2.90 -29.53
N GLU A 149 2.50 3.71 -28.50
CA GLU A 149 2.73 3.34 -27.13
C GLU A 149 1.83 2.17 -26.70
N LEU A 150 0.53 2.26 -26.97
CA LEU A 150 -0.44 1.21 -26.66
C LEU A 150 -0.08 -0.11 -27.32
N SER A 151 0.31 -0.07 -28.61
CA SER A 151 0.73 -1.26 -29.35
C SER A 151 1.93 -1.94 -28.71
N LYS A 152 2.92 -1.17 -28.27
CA LYS A 152 4.09 -1.71 -27.54
C LYS A 152 3.71 -2.38 -26.23
N TRP A 153 2.72 -1.87 -25.48
CA TRP A 153 2.23 -2.54 -24.27
C TRP A 153 1.53 -3.86 -24.61
N VAL A 154 0.72 -3.90 -25.66
CA VAL A 154 0.05 -5.12 -26.12
C VAL A 154 1.05 -6.19 -26.55
N GLU A 155 2.12 -5.82 -27.27
CA GLU A 155 3.20 -6.74 -27.65
C GLU A 155 3.91 -7.35 -26.44
N GLN A 156 4.13 -6.56 -25.38
CA GLN A 156 4.84 -7.00 -24.19
C GLN A 156 3.98 -7.85 -23.23
N LEU A 157 2.67 -7.60 -23.19
CA LEU A 157 1.74 -8.25 -22.27
C LEU A 157 0.43 -8.62 -22.97
N SER A 158 0.53 -9.47 -23.99
CA SER A 158 -0.62 -9.92 -24.77
C SER A 158 -1.75 -10.48 -23.92
N GLY A 159 -3.00 -10.06 -24.21
CA GLY A 159 -4.21 -10.51 -23.54
C GLY A 159 -4.40 -9.98 -22.11
N SER A 160 -3.57 -9.04 -21.65
CA SER A 160 -3.71 -8.42 -20.33
C SER A 160 -3.56 -6.90 -20.37
N VAL A 161 -3.67 -6.28 -21.55
CA VAL A 161 -3.69 -4.83 -21.75
C VAL A 161 -5.06 -4.42 -22.24
N TYR A 162 -5.62 -3.41 -21.61
CA TYR A 162 -6.92 -2.81 -21.94
C TYR A 162 -6.76 -1.31 -22.14
N LEU A 163 -7.68 -0.72 -22.88
CA LEU A 163 -7.75 0.71 -23.10
C LEU A 163 -8.90 1.30 -22.27
N SER A 164 -8.59 2.24 -21.40
CA SER A 164 -9.60 2.92 -20.58
C SER A 164 -10.48 3.81 -21.44
N ALA A 165 -11.78 3.70 -21.27
CA ALA A 165 -12.78 4.59 -21.85
C ALA A 165 -13.58 5.24 -20.73
N SER A 166 -13.37 6.53 -20.49
CA SER A 166 -14.11 7.30 -19.50
C SER A 166 -15.02 8.31 -20.17
N LEU A 167 -16.24 8.41 -19.67
CA LEU A 167 -17.13 9.53 -20.02
C LEU A 167 -16.69 10.77 -19.24
N CYS A 168 -16.34 11.81 -19.97
CA CYS A 168 -15.92 13.10 -19.40
C CYS A 168 -17.10 14.08 -19.27
N TYR A 169 -18.28 13.71 -19.80
CA TYR A 169 -19.49 14.56 -19.89
C TYR A 169 -19.19 15.90 -20.58
N ARG A 170 -18.55 15.80 -21.75
CA ARG A 170 -18.25 16.89 -22.66
C ARG A 170 -18.92 16.67 -24.01
N GLU A 171 -18.97 17.71 -24.82
CA GLU A 171 -19.56 17.64 -26.19
C GLU A 171 -18.88 16.62 -27.11
N ASP A 172 -17.62 16.31 -26.85
CA ASP A 172 -16.79 15.43 -27.68
C ASP A 172 -16.76 13.95 -27.21
N ASP A 173 -17.52 13.57 -26.18
CA ASP A 173 -17.49 12.21 -25.62
C ASP A 173 -17.82 11.14 -26.68
N ASP A 174 -18.85 11.35 -27.49
CA ASP A 174 -19.22 10.40 -28.54
C ASP A 174 -18.10 10.18 -29.57
N SER A 175 -17.50 11.25 -30.04
CA SER A 175 -16.39 11.17 -31.02
C SER A 175 -15.14 10.58 -30.40
N ARG A 176 -14.87 10.89 -29.13
CA ARG A 176 -13.74 10.36 -28.37
C ARG A 176 -13.90 8.86 -28.10
N LEU A 177 -15.08 8.40 -27.68
CA LEU A 177 -15.35 6.97 -27.51
C LEU A 177 -15.26 6.20 -28.83
N ALA A 178 -15.74 6.75 -29.93
CA ALA A 178 -15.61 6.14 -31.26
C ALA A 178 -14.14 6.01 -31.68
N ALA A 179 -13.31 7.03 -31.43
CA ALA A 179 -11.88 6.98 -31.69
C ALA A 179 -11.15 5.96 -30.81
N LEU A 180 -11.52 5.86 -29.53
CA LEU A 180 -10.98 4.84 -28.61
C LEU A 180 -11.37 3.43 -29.02
N GLN A 181 -12.61 3.20 -29.46
CA GLN A 181 -13.06 1.90 -29.97
C GLN A 181 -12.24 1.48 -31.21
N LYS A 182 -12.05 2.40 -32.16
CA LYS A 182 -11.23 2.14 -33.33
C LYS A 182 -9.78 1.81 -32.95
N LEU A 183 -9.21 2.54 -32.02
CA LEU A 183 -7.85 2.29 -31.52
C LEU A 183 -7.75 0.93 -30.82
N ALA A 184 -8.75 0.56 -30.02
CA ALA A 184 -8.83 -0.74 -29.35
C ALA A 184 -8.82 -1.90 -30.36
N GLU A 185 -9.61 -1.78 -31.44
CA GLU A 185 -9.66 -2.76 -32.52
C GLU A 185 -8.33 -2.89 -33.26
N GLN A 186 -7.67 -1.75 -33.55
CA GLN A 186 -6.40 -1.71 -34.26
C GLN A 186 -5.23 -2.24 -33.43
N SER A 187 -5.19 -1.93 -32.14
CA SER A 187 -4.08 -2.31 -31.24
C SER A 187 -4.24 -3.69 -30.63
N GLY A 188 -5.44 -4.24 -30.60
CA GLY A 188 -5.75 -5.47 -29.86
C GLY A 188 -5.87 -5.28 -28.34
N ALA A 189 -5.98 -4.04 -27.84
CA ALA A 189 -6.28 -3.69 -26.46
C ALA A 189 -7.77 -3.41 -26.30
N PRO A 190 -8.59 -4.35 -25.76
CA PRO A 190 -10.02 -4.13 -25.63
C PRO A 190 -10.35 -2.88 -24.81
N MET A 191 -11.37 -2.16 -25.23
CA MET A 191 -11.87 -0.99 -24.51
C MET A 191 -12.60 -1.45 -23.22
N VAL A 192 -12.35 -0.77 -22.12
CA VAL A 192 -12.99 -1.02 -20.81
C VAL A 192 -13.59 0.27 -20.25
N ALA A 193 -14.85 0.18 -19.80
CA ALA A 193 -15.54 1.30 -19.18
C ALA A 193 -14.94 1.64 -17.82
N THR A 194 -14.60 2.92 -17.60
CA THR A 194 -14.16 3.46 -16.31
C THR A 194 -14.80 4.83 -16.09
N ASN A 195 -14.80 5.33 -14.87
CA ASN A 195 -15.29 6.68 -14.58
C ASN A 195 -14.26 7.60 -13.95
N ASP A 196 -13.03 7.11 -13.74
CA ASP A 196 -11.94 7.91 -13.17
C ASP A 196 -12.38 8.64 -11.89
N ILE A 197 -12.75 7.87 -10.88
CA ILE A 197 -13.46 8.33 -9.69
C ILE A 197 -12.53 9.10 -8.75
N LEU A 198 -12.98 10.29 -8.32
CA LEU A 198 -12.32 11.11 -7.30
C LEU A 198 -13.07 11.15 -5.97
N TYR A 199 -14.34 10.82 -5.96
CA TYR A 199 -15.18 10.81 -4.74
C TYR A 199 -16.40 9.90 -4.92
N HIS A 200 -16.94 9.45 -3.79
CA HIS A 200 -18.07 8.49 -3.80
C HIS A 200 -19.41 9.14 -4.20
N HIS A 201 -19.56 10.45 -4.04
CA HIS A 201 -20.83 11.17 -4.27
C HIS A 201 -20.54 12.59 -4.79
N PRO A 202 -21.36 13.16 -5.70
CA PRO A 202 -21.11 14.48 -6.31
C PRO A 202 -21.09 15.64 -5.29
N ARG A 203 -21.73 15.48 -4.12
CA ARG A 203 -21.64 16.46 -3.02
C ARG A 203 -20.22 16.67 -2.47
N ARG A 204 -19.27 15.79 -2.80
CA ARG A 204 -17.85 15.93 -2.41
C ARG A 204 -17.06 16.84 -3.36
N ARG A 205 -17.66 17.30 -4.45
CA ARG A 205 -17.00 18.21 -5.40
C ARG A 205 -16.41 19.45 -4.73
N PRO A 206 -17.11 20.18 -3.84
CA PRO A 206 -16.51 21.35 -3.18
C PRO A 206 -15.28 21.01 -2.34
N LEU A 207 -15.27 19.86 -1.66
CA LEU A 207 -14.08 19.37 -0.94
C LEU A 207 -12.92 19.11 -1.91
N GLN A 208 -13.19 18.43 -3.03
CA GLN A 208 -12.16 18.14 -4.02
C GLN A 208 -11.57 19.41 -4.65
N ASP A 209 -12.39 20.43 -4.89
CA ASP A 209 -11.95 21.75 -5.36
C ASP A 209 -11.00 22.40 -4.34
N LEU A 210 -11.31 22.35 -3.04
CA LEU A 210 -10.41 22.87 -1.98
C LEU A 210 -9.10 22.07 -1.91
N LEU A 211 -9.14 20.74 -2.04
CA LEU A 211 -7.93 19.91 -2.08
C LEU A 211 -7.05 20.28 -3.28
N THR A 212 -7.65 20.55 -4.43
CA THR A 212 -6.93 21.05 -5.61
C THR A 212 -6.29 22.40 -5.36
N CYS A 213 -7.02 23.35 -4.75
CA CYS A 213 -6.47 24.65 -4.39
C CYS A 213 -5.28 24.55 -3.45
N ILE A 214 -5.35 23.69 -2.43
CA ILE A 214 -4.23 23.45 -1.50
C ILE A 214 -3.03 22.86 -2.25
N ARG A 215 -3.25 21.88 -3.12
CA ARG A 215 -2.19 21.27 -3.93
C ARG A 215 -1.52 22.26 -4.88
N LYS A 216 -2.30 23.14 -5.50
CA LYS A 216 -1.84 24.13 -6.48
C LYS A 216 -1.40 25.45 -5.85
N GLN A 217 -1.57 25.62 -4.54
CA GLN A 217 -1.24 26.83 -3.81
C GLN A 217 -1.93 28.08 -4.40
N CYS A 218 -3.21 27.96 -4.74
CA CYS A 218 -4.03 29.04 -5.29
C CYS A 218 -5.38 29.13 -4.59
N THR A 219 -6.04 30.29 -4.67
CA THR A 219 -7.39 30.46 -4.17
C THR A 219 -8.42 29.85 -5.12
N ILE A 220 -9.63 29.59 -4.62
CA ILE A 220 -10.71 29.04 -5.43
C ILE A 220 -11.05 29.95 -6.64
N THR A 221 -10.94 31.26 -6.46
CA THR A 221 -11.18 32.25 -7.51
C THR A 221 -10.06 32.32 -8.57
N GLN A 222 -8.86 31.89 -8.21
CA GLN A 222 -7.69 31.86 -9.09
C GLN A 222 -7.51 30.49 -9.77
N ALA A 223 -8.15 29.45 -9.24
CA ALA A 223 -7.93 28.09 -9.69
C ALA A 223 -8.33 27.83 -11.15
N GLY A 224 -9.36 28.51 -11.66
CA GLY A 224 -9.75 28.44 -13.07
C GLY A 224 -9.82 27.00 -13.61
N PHE A 225 -9.05 26.72 -14.65
CA PHE A 225 -8.99 25.42 -15.30
C PHE A 225 -8.21 24.34 -14.53
N GLU A 226 -7.65 24.64 -13.37
CA GLU A 226 -7.07 23.65 -12.47
C GLU A 226 -8.14 22.79 -11.78
N LEU A 227 -9.37 23.31 -11.71
CA LEU A 227 -10.52 22.58 -11.17
C LEU A 227 -11.07 21.62 -12.22
N GLU A 228 -11.70 20.55 -11.74
CA GLU A 228 -12.41 19.62 -12.62
C GLU A 228 -13.52 20.34 -13.40
N LEU A 229 -13.74 19.95 -14.66
CA LEU A 229 -14.71 20.59 -15.53
C LEU A 229 -16.16 20.50 -14.99
N ASN A 230 -16.48 19.38 -14.35
CA ASN A 230 -17.80 19.08 -13.81
C ASN A 230 -17.69 18.23 -12.54
N ALA A 231 -18.83 17.82 -11.97
CA ALA A 231 -18.88 16.98 -10.77
C ALA A 231 -19.14 15.49 -11.09
N GLU A 232 -18.79 15.03 -12.28
CA GLU A 232 -19.18 13.71 -12.79
C GLU A 232 -18.23 12.56 -12.40
N ARG A 233 -17.10 12.85 -11.74
CA ARG A 233 -16.14 11.84 -11.31
C ARG A 233 -16.53 11.18 -9.98
N TYR A 234 -17.77 10.65 -9.90
CA TYR A 234 -18.33 9.96 -8.75
C TYR A 234 -18.85 8.56 -9.11
N LEU A 235 -19.06 7.72 -8.10
CA LEU A 235 -19.62 6.38 -8.27
C LEU A 235 -21.07 6.45 -8.73
N LYS A 236 -21.32 6.11 -10.00
CA LYS A 236 -22.63 6.13 -10.67
C LYS A 236 -23.36 4.79 -10.50
N SER A 237 -24.67 4.81 -10.59
CA SER A 237 -25.43 3.56 -10.60
C SER A 237 -25.10 2.71 -11.85
N PRO A 238 -25.20 1.38 -11.78
CA PRO A 238 -25.03 0.51 -12.96
C PRO A 238 -25.96 0.86 -14.12
N LEU A 239 -27.11 1.46 -13.85
CA LEU A 239 -28.02 1.94 -14.88
C LEU A 239 -27.49 3.18 -15.60
N GLU A 240 -26.95 4.15 -14.85
CA GLU A 240 -26.28 5.32 -15.44
C GLU A 240 -25.10 4.90 -16.31
N ILE A 241 -24.29 3.94 -15.82
CA ILE A 241 -23.18 3.38 -16.59
C ILE A 241 -23.68 2.72 -17.87
N LYS A 242 -24.69 1.85 -17.77
CA LYS A 242 -25.28 1.17 -18.92
C LYS A 242 -25.77 2.15 -19.99
N ASN A 243 -26.46 3.21 -19.57
CA ASN A 243 -26.96 4.23 -20.49
C ASN A 243 -25.82 5.03 -21.15
N GLY A 244 -24.77 5.35 -20.38
CA GLY A 244 -23.61 6.06 -20.91
C GLY A 244 -22.80 5.27 -21.94
N TYR A 245 -22.77 3.95 -21.81
CA TYR A 245 -22.06 3.05 -22.73
C TYR A 245 -23.01 2.22 -23.62
N GLU A 246 -24.20 2.70 -23.91
CA GLU A 246 -25.21 1.97 -24.70
C GLU A 246 -24.66 1.52 -26.07
N LYS A 247 -23.83 2.36 -26.71
CA LYS A 247 -23.16 2.06 -27.98
C LYS A 247 -21.98 1.08 -27.84
N TYR A 248 -21.49 0.86 -26.63
CA TYR A 248 -20.27 0.08 -26.34
C TYR A 248 -20.49 -0.89 -25.17
N PRO A 249 -21.50 -1.78 -25.21
CA PRO A 249 -21.84 -2.66 -24.09
C PRO A 249 -20.70 -3.61 -23.69
N ASP A 250 -19.84 -3.98 -24.64
CA ASP A 250 -18.69 -4.84 -24.39
C ASP A 250 -17.68 -4.18 -23.42
N ALA A 251 -17.56 -2.85 -23.44
CA ALA A 251 -16.70 -2.14 -22.50
C ALA A 251 -17.13 -2.34 -21.04
N ILE A 252 -18.41 -2.50 -20.77
CA ILE A 252 -18.93 -2.84 -19.44
C ILE A 252 -18.64 -4.31 -19.11
N THR A 253 -18.85 -5.22 -20.05
CA THR A 253 -18.56 -6.65 -19.88
C THR A 253 -17.09 -6.88 -19.52
N LYS A 254 -16.18 -6.12 -20.12
CA LYS A 254 -14.75 -6.18 -19.82
C LYS A 254 -14.42 -5.82 -18.37
N THR A 255 -15.21 -5.00 -17.69
CA THR A 255 -15.01 -4.71 -16.26
C THR A 255 -15.12 -5.95 -15.39
N ILE A 256 -16.09 -6.80 -15.70
CA ILE A 256 -16.32 -8.06 -14.98
C ILE A 256 -15.27 -9.10 -15.33
N GLU A 257 -14.90 -9.21 -16.62
CA GLU A 257 -13.81 -10.08 -17.06
C GLU A 257 -12.51 -9.78 -16.32
N ILE A 258 -12.16 -8.51 -16.17
CA ILE A 258 -10.98 -8.09 -15.41
C ILE A 258 -11.15 -8.40 -13.92
N ALA A 259 -12.31 -8.12 -13.34
CA ALA A 259 -12.59 -8.39 -11.94
C ALA A 259 -12.45 -9.88 -11.59
N ASP A 260 -12.93 -10.76 -12.48
CA ASP A 260 -12.84 -12.21 -12.29
C ASP A 260 -11.41 -12.75 -12.44
N ARG A 261 -10.54 -12.03 -13.16
CA ARG A 261 -9.10 -12.36 -13.31
C ARG A 261 -8.25 -11.85 -12.14
N CYS A 262 -8.76 -10.94 -11.31
CA CYS A 262 -8.07 -10.40 -10.14
C CYS A 262 -8.42 -11.22 -8.90
N GLU A 263 -7.70 -12.32 -8.68
CA GLU A 263 -7.94 -13.26 -7.58
C GLU A 263 -7.21 -12.87 -6.29
N PHE A 264 -6.24 -11.95 -6.37
CA PHE A 264 -5.45 -11.54 -5.22
C PHE A 264 -6.31 -10.90 -4.12
N SER A 265 -6.11 -11.36 -2.90
CA SER A 265 -6.69 -10.77 -1.69
C SER A 265 -5.59 -10.44 -0.68
N MET A 266 -5.79 -9.38 0.12
CA MET A 266 -4.89 -9.06 1.24
C MET A 266 -4.78 -10.21 2.26
N THR A 267 -5.77 -11.11 2.30
CA THR A 267 -5.72 -12.34 3.12
C THR A 267 -4.72 -13.37 2.65
N ASP A 268 -4.19 -13.27 1.42
CA ASP A 268 -3.20 -14.18 0.86
C ASP A 268 -1.79 -13.88 1.34
N ILE A 269 -1.60 -12.72 1.97
CA ILE A 269 -0.30 -12.33 2.51
C ILE A 269 0.01 -13.19 3.73
N ARG A 270 1.22 -13.75 3.75
CA ARG A 270 1.75 -14.57 4.85
C ARG A 270 3.05 -13.97 5.34
N TYR A 271 3.27 -14.06 6.64
CA TYR A 271 4.55 -13.70 7.24
C TYR A 271 5.65 -14.64 6.76
N LYS A 272 6.78 -14.06 6.37
CA LYS A 272 7.98 -14.78 5.97
C LYS A 272 9.17 -14.10 6.62
N TYR A 273 9.73 -14.75 7.62
CA TYR A 273 10.90 -14.26 8.33
C TYR A 273 12.17 -14.44 7.48
N PRO A 274 13.17 -13.56 7.65
CA PRO A 274 14.47 -13.74 7.02
C PRO A 274 15.12 -15.03 7.56
N SER A 275 15.95 -15.67 6.74
CA SER A 275 16.86 -16.73 7.21
C SER A 275 17.87 -16.10 8.16
N VAL A 276 18.05 -16.71 9.32
CA VAL A 276 18.94 -16.23 10.37
C VAL A 276 20.26 -16.96 10.25
N LEU A 277 21.37 -16.23 10.50
CA LEU A 277 22.68 -16.84 10.64
C LEU A 277 22.70 -17.65 11.94
N THR A 278 22.61 -18.97 11.82
CA THR A 278 22.76 -19.91 12.92
C THR A 278 24.22 -20.39 13.03
N ARG A 279 24.61 -20.90 14.17
CA ARG A 279 25.87 -21.67 14.26
C ARG A 279 25.79 -22.88 13.33
N SER A 280 26.92 -23.23 12.71
CA SER A 280 26.97 -24.27 11.69
C SER A 280 26.17 -25.52 12.10
N GLY A 281 25.16 -25.84 11.30
CA GLY A 281 24.36 -27.05 11.45
C GLY A 281 23.16 -26.98 12.40
N ASN A 282 22.95 -25.88 13.11
CA ASN A 282 21.79 -25.75 14.01
C ASN A 282 20.54 -25.28 13.25
N SER A 283 19.37 -25.79 13.64
CA SER A 283 18.09 -25.17 13.29
C SER A 283 17.91 -23.83 14.00
N ALA A 284 16.96 -23.00 13.55
CA ALA A 284 16.67 -21.75 14.24
C ALA A 284 16.15 -21.99 15.65
N GLU A 285 15.38 -23.04 15.84
CA GLU A 285 14.81 -23.49 17.11
C GLU A 285 15.92 -23.89 18.09
N ASP A 286 16.87 -24.73 17.66
CA ASP A 286 18.02 -25.15 18.45
C ASP A 286 18.90 -23.95 18.81
N GLU A 287 19.19 -23.07 17.86
CA GLU A 287 19.99 -21.88 18.11
C GLU A 287 19.30 -20.94 19.12
N LEU A 288 18.01 -20.74 18.99
CA LEU A 288 17.26 -19.92 19.96
C LEU A 288 17.34 -20.52 21.37
N ARG A 289 17.16 -21.85 21.48
CA ARG A 289 17.25 -22.57 22.75
C ARG A 289 18.63 -22.41 23.39
N VAL A 290 19.68 -22.60 22.61
CA VAL A 290 21.08 -22.43 23.07
C VAL A 290 21.32 -20.98 23.54
N ARG A 291 20.96 -19.99 22.73
CA ARG A 291 21.14 -18.56 23.07
C ARG A 291 20.36 -18.16 24.32
N THR A 292 19.15 -18.66 24.46
CA THR A 292 18.31 -18.39 25.66
C THR A 292 18.97 -18.93 26.92
N TRP A 293 19.47 -20.16 26.89
CA TRP A 293 20.13 -20.75 28.05
C TRP A 293 21.51 -20.15 28.37
N GLU A 294 22.27 -19.74 27.34
CA GLU A 294 23.50 -18.97 27.53
C GLU A 294 23.19 -17.62 28.22
N GLY A 295 22.13 -16.95 27.78
CA GLY A 295 21.68 -15.70 28.38
C GLY A 295 21.13 -15.89 29.80
N ALA A 296 20.38 -16.94 30.06
CA ALA A 296 19.89 -17.28 31.40
C ALA A 296 21.03 -17.45 32.40
N LYS A 297 22.09 -18.18 32.02
CA LYS A 297 23.29 -18.34 32.89
C LYS A 297 24.00 -17.00 33.17
N LYS A 298 23.98 -16.06 32.24
CA LYS A 298 24.54 -14.72 32.44
C LYS A 298 23.67 -13.85 33.34
N ARG A 299 22.35 -13.91 33.19
CA ARG A 299 21.38 -13.16 33.98
C ARG A 299 21.32 -13.66 35.44
N TYR A 300 21.34 -14.98 35.62
CA TYR A 300 21.31 -15.67 36.90
C TYR A 300 22.68 -16.25 37.23
N SER A 301 23.70 -15.37 37.26
CA SER A 301 25.07 -15.76 37.57
C SER A 301 25.17 -16.31 39.00
N ILE A 302 26.10 -17.24 39.21
CA ILE A 302 26.34 -17.92 40.53
C ILE A 302 26.61 -16.91 41.63
N ASP A 303 27.23 -15.77 41.32
CA ASP A 303 27.52 -14.70 42.31
C ASP A 303 26.22 -14.09 42.91
N LYS A 304 25.18 -13.97 42.11
CA LYS A 304 23.88 -13.43 42.54
C LYS A 304 22.86 -14.51 42.90
N TYR A 305 22.97 -15.66 42.27
CA TYR A 305 22.09 -16.81 42.43
C TYR A 305 22.93 -18.08 42.67
N PRO A 306 23.31 -18.39 43.91
CA PRO A 306 24.21 -19.52 44.22
C PRO A 306 23.71 -20.88 43.70
N LEU A 307 22.41 -21.04 43.57
CA LEU A 307 21.77 -22.24 43.01
C LEU A 307 21.57 -22.17 41.48
N GLY A 308 22.10 -21.13 40.83
CA GLY A 308 21.94 -20.88 39.39
C GLY A 308 20.52 -20.40 39.04
N VAL A 309 20.08 -20.71 37.81
CA VAL A 309 18.75 -20.27 37.31
C VAL A 309 17.64 -20.83 38.18
N PRO A 310 16.74 -20.00 38.74
CA PRO A 310 15.62 -20.46 39.56
C PRO A 310 14.72 -21.48 38.82
N GLU A 311 14.20 -22.47 39.54
CA GLU A 311 13.36 -23.54 38.94
C GLU A 311 12.07 -23.00 38.30
N SER A 312 11.47 -21.95 38.86
CA SER A 312 10.31 -21.26 38.28
C SER A 312 10.66 -20.67 36.91
N VAL A 313 11.82 -20.06 36.80
CA VAL A 313 12.32 -19.44 35.53
C VAL A 313 12.66 -20.51 34.48
N LYS A 314 13.27 -21.63 34.93
CA LYS A 314 13.55 -22.76 34.01
C LYS A 314 12.26 -23.31 33.39
N LYS A 315 11.24 -23.50 34.20
CA LYS A 315 9.91 -23.96 33.72
C LYS A 315 9.32 -22.97 32.74
N GLN A 316 9.38 -21.68 33.05
CA GLN A 316 8.85 -20.63 32.19
C GLN A 316 9.62 -20.58 30.86
N ILE A 317 10.95 -20.62 30.87
CA ILE A 317 11.77 -20.62 29.65
C ILE A 317 11.40 -21.80 28.75
N ASN A 318 11.32 -23.02 29.29
CA ASN A 318 10.96 -24.19 28.49
C ASN A 318 9.54 -24.07 27.91
N TYR A 319 8.58 -23.63 28.69
CA TYR A 319 7.22 -23.42 28.27
C TYR A 319 7.14 -22.41 27.07
N GLU A 320 7.83 -21.28 27.19
CA GLU A 320 7.87 -20.27 26.14
C GLU A 320 8.56 -20.79 24.89
N LEU A 321 9.72 -21.46 25.02
CA LEU A 321 10.46 -22.02 23.89
C LEU A 321 9.62 -23.07 23.13
N ASP A 322 8.86 -23.90 23.83
CA ASP A 322 8.00 -24.91 23.21
C ASP A 322 6.86 -24.25 22.39
N ILE A 323 6.29 -23.16 22.89
CA ILE A 323 5.28 -22.39 22.14
C ILE A 323 5.90 -21.70 20.92
N ILE A 324 7.05 -21.05 21.09
CA ILE A 324 7.78 -20.37 20.01
C ILE A 324 8.14 -21.36 18.89
N GLU A 325 8.60 -22.55 19.24
CA GLU A 325 8.92 -23.64 18.30
C GLU A 325 7.66 -24.11 17.56
N LYS A 326 6.58 -24.41 18.29
CA LYS A 326 5.29 -24.81 17.72
C LYS A 326 4.75 -23.82 16.70
N LEU A 327 4.88 -22.52 16.98
CA LEU A 327 4.42 -21.43 16.12
C LEU A 327 5.45 -21.02 15.06
N LYS A 328 6.66 -21.61 15.05
CA LYS A 328 7.76 -21.34 14.13
C LYS A 328 8.23 -19.88 14.16
N TYR A 329 8.27 -19.27 15.32
CA TYR A 329 8.72 -17.88 15.51
C TYR A 329 10.21 -17.76 15.88
N ALA A 330 10.95 -18.85 16.01
CA ALA A 330 12.37 -18.82 16.37
C ALA A 330 13.22 -17.89 15.46
N PRO A 331 13.07 -17.88 14.12
CA PRO A 331 13.80 -16.94 13.27
C PRO A 331 13.54 -15.48 13.61
N TYR A 332 12.31 -15.14 13.98
CA TYR A 332 11.93 -13.79 14.37
C TYR A 332 12.62 -13.33 15.66
N PHE A 333 12.61 -14.18 16.69
CA PHE A 333 13.32 -13.89 17.94
C PHE A 333 14.82 -13.73 17.75
N LEU A 334 15.42 -14.58 16.92
CA LEU A 334 16.85 -14.49 16.60
C LEU A 334 17.20 -13.23 15.81
N THR A 335 16.33 -12.77 14.93
CA THR A 335 16.49 -11.49 14.22
C THR A 335 16.55 -10.32 15.20
N VAL A 336 15.62 -10.26 16.16
CA VAL A 336 15.62 -9.20 17.19
C VAL A 336 16.83 -9.31 18.10
N TYR A 337 17.21 -10.54 18.48
CA TYR A 337 18.42 -10.80 19.26
C TYR A 337 19.66 -10.26 18.57
N ASP A 338 19.80 -10.48 17.26
CA ASP A 338 20.94 -9.97 16.48
C ASP A 338 21.05 -8.45 16.53
N MET A 339 19.92 -7.74 16.38
CA MET A 339 19.90 -6.28 16.46
C MET A 339 20.32 -5.76 17.84
N VAL A 340 19.81 -6.38 18.90
CA VAL A 340 20.16 -6.01 20.28
C VAL A 340 21.61 -6.33 20.58
N LYS A 341 22.11 -7.49 20.14
CA LYS A 341 23.52 -7.89 20.28
C LYS A 341 24.44 -6.91 19.58
N PHE A 342 24.15 -6.55 18.33
CA PHE A 342 24.92 -5.55 17.58
C PHE A 342 25.01 -4.21 18.33
N ALA A 343 23.88 -3.71 18.85
CA ALA A 343 23.86 -2.46 19.62
C ALA A 343 24.71 -2.55 20.89
N ARG A 344 24.58 -3.63 21.65
CA ARG A 344 25.33 -3.82 22.90
C ARG A 344 26.82 -3.97 22.71
N GLU A 345 27.27 -4.69 21.66
CA GLU A 345 28.67 -4.83 21.32
C GLU A 345 29.36 -3.49 20.95
N ARG A 346 28.54 -2.51 20.52
CA ARG A 346 28.99 -1.14 20.20
C ARG A 346 28.68 -0.11 21.30
N ASN A 347 28.18 -0.57 22.45
CA ASN A 347 27.74 0.30 23.55
C ASN A 347 26.65 1.30 23.13
N ILE A 348 25.78 0.90 22.21
CA ILE A 348 24.56 1.64 21.84
C ILE A 348 23.48 1.27 22.84
N LEU A 349 22.91 2.25 23.51
CA LEU A 349 21.81 2.00 24.45
C LEU A 349 20.58 1.45 23.74
N CYS A 350 20.05 0.34 24.26
CA CYS A 350 18.84 -0.27 23.72
C CYS A 350 18.02 -0.95 24.82
N GLN A 351 16.69 -0.95 24.65
CA GLN A 351 15.76 -1.52 25.59
C GLN A 351 14.52 -2.03 24.86
N GLY A 352 14.21 -3.32 25.03
CA GLY A 352 12.92 -3.87 24.65
C GLY A 352 11.82 -3.41 25.61
N ARG A 353 10.63 -3.14 25.06
CA ARG A 353 9.47 -2.63 25.79
C ARG A 353 8.16 -3.31 25.36
N GLY A 354 7.06 -2.87 25.95
CA GLY A 354 5.72 -3.36 25.58
C GLY A 354 5.46 -4.79 26.03
N SER A 355 4.76 -5.54 25.20
CA SER A 355 4.33 -6.92 25.52
C SER A 355 5.50 -7.90 25.67
N ALA A 356 6.64 -7.63 25.00
CA ALA A 356 7.85 -8.46 25.12
C ALA A 356 8.41 -8.53 26.55
N ALA A 357 8.10 -7.57 27.42
CA ALA A 357 8.45 -7.60 28.83
C ALA A 357 7.80 -8.77 29.60
N ASN A 358 6.78 -9.41 29.04
CA ASN A 358 6.14 -10.61 29.61
C ASN A 358 6.85 -11.92 29.21
N SER A 359 8.01 -11.87 28.55
CA SER A 359 8.74 -13.05 28.08
C SER A 359 10.03 -13.27 28.84
N ALA A 360 10.18 -14.44 29.47
CA ALA A 360 11.42 -14.89 30.05
C ALA A 360 12.51 -15.14 28.98
N VAL A 361 12.14 -15.59 27.80
CA VAL A 361 13.04 -15.76 26.65
C VAL A 361 13.61 -14.40 26.25
N CYS A 362 12.79 -13.37 26.08
CA CYS A 362 13.26 -12.00 25.77
C CYS A 362 14.19 -11.45 26.85
N TYR A 363 13.93 -11.71 28.11
CA TYR A 363 14.82 -11.32 29.21
C TYR A 363 16.18 -12.02 29.11
N CYS A 364 16.19 -13.34 28.90
CA CYS A 364 17.42 -14.11 28.76
C CYS A 364 18.24 -13.70 27.53
N LEU A 365 17.59 -13.41 26.42
CA LEU A 365 18.24 -12.90 25.19
C LEU A 365 18.79 -11.46 25.35
N GLY A 366 18.51 -10.80 26.46
CA GLY A 366 18.93 -9.42 26.68
C GLY A 366 18.07 -8.38 25.96
N ILE A 367 16.95 -8.77 25.38
CA ILE A 367 16.01 -7.87 24.69
C ILE A 367 15.29 -6.96 25.70
N THR A 368 14.81 -7.54 26.79
CA THR A 368 14.10 -6.82 27.88
C THR A 368 14.87 -6.87 29.19
N ALA A 369 14.49 -6.02 30.15
CA ALA A 369 15.12 -5.92 31.47
C ALA A 369 14.21 -6.38 32.61
N VAL A 370 12.98 -6.84 32.34
CA VAL A 370 12.05 -7.32 33.36
C VAL A 370 12.39 -8.75 33.77
N ASP A 371 12.84 -8.94 35.02
CA ASP A 371 13.21 -10.23 35.54
C ASP A 371 11.95 -11.07 35.88
N PRO A 372 11.73 -12.20 35.18
CA PRO A 372 10.59 -13.07 35.45
C PRO A 372 10.58 -13.71 36.83
N ASN A 373 11.71 -13.72 37.55
CA ASN A 373 11.78 -14.20 38.95
C ASN A 373 11.23 -13.17 39.94
N GLN A 374 11.27 -11.88 39.59
CA GLN A 374 10.84 -10.78 40.46
C GLN A 374 9.43 -10.26 40.09
N SER A 375 8.97 -10.52 38.88
CA SER A 375 7.70 -10.03 38.36
C SER A 375 6.90 -11.17 37.77
N ALA A 376 5.62 -11.24 38.07
CA ALA A 376 4.72 -12.19 37.41
C ALA A 376 4.58 -11.78 35.94
N VAL A 377 5.09 -12.60 35.02
CA VAL A 377 4.97 -12.43 33.59
C VAL A 377 3.79 -13.23 33.05
N LEU A 378 3.00 -12.60 32.19
CA LEU A 378 1.84 -13.22 31.53
C LEU A 378 2.19 -13.40 30.05
N PHE A 379 2.86 -14.50 29.71
CA PHE A 379 3.34 -14.79 28.38
C PHE A 379 2.22 -14.79 27.33
N GLU A 380 1.01 -15.16 27.70
CA GLU A 380 -0.18 -15.15 26.84
C GLU A 380 -0.58 -13.74 26.38
N ARG A 381 -0.14 -12.69 27.05
CA ARG A 381 -0.26 -11.31 26.58
C ARG A 381 0.70 -10.97 25.45
N PHE A 382 1.79 -11.69 25.36
CA PHE A 382 2.82 -11.50 24.35
C PHE A 382 2.61 -12.42 23.16
N ILE A 383 2.45 -13.73 23.38
CA ILE A 383 2.15 -14.72 22.34
C ILE A 383 0.91 -15.51 22.76
N SER A 384 -0.01 -15.69 21.81
CA SER A 384 -1.20 -16.52 21.97
C SER A 384 -1.40 -17.35 20.71
N GLU A 385 -1.56 -18.65 20.87
CA GLU A 385 -1.89 -19.58 19.77
C GLU A 385 -3.19 -19.17 19.05
N ALA A 386 -4.13 -18.58 19.76
CA ALA A 386 -5.42 -18.17 19.22
C ALA A 386 -5.33 -16.97 18.27
N ARG A 387 -4.29 -16.14 18.36
CA ARG A 387 -4.13 -14.95 17.50
C ARG A 387 -3.66 -15.27 16.09
N GLY A 388 -2.88 -16.34 15.90
CA GLY A 388 -2.31 -16.68 14.58
C GLY A 388 -1.37 -15.63 13.99
N GLU A 389 -0.97 -14.63 14.79
CA GLU A 389 -0.09 -13.52 14.40
C GLU A 389 1.19 -13.57 15.23
N PRO A 390 2.34 -13.19 14.66
CA PRO A 390 3.58 -13.09 15.41
C PRO A 390 3.47 -12.01 16.49
N PRO A 391 4.26 -12.13 17.59
CA PRO A 391 4.32 -11.09 18.58
C PRO A 391 4.98 -9.83 18.02
N ASP A 392 4.62 -8.70 18.60
CA ASP A 392 5.26 -7.43 18.34
C ASP A 392 6.38 -7.20 19.37
N ILE A 393 7.64 -7.12 18.92
CA ILE A 393 8.79 -6.87 19.78
C ILE A 393 9.31 -5.46 19.48
N ASP A 394 8.97 -4.53 20.35
CA ASP A 394 9.45 -3.15 20.29
C ASP A 394 10.82 -3.05 20.97
N VAL A 395 11.79 -2.48 20.29
CA VAL A 395 13.12 -2.16 20.85
C VAL A 395 13.45 -0.70 20.57
N ASP A 396 13.65 0.08 21.64
CA ASP A 396 14.12 1.45 21.52
C ASP A 396 15.65 1.47 21.48
N PHE A 397 16.21 2.31 20.61
CA PHE A 397 17.66 2.56 20.52
C PHE A 397 17.93 4.04 20.77
N GLU A 398 19.11 4.36 21.30
CA GLU A 398 19.52 5.74 21.53
C GLU A 398 19.43 6.57 20.25
N HIS A 399 18.93 7.79 20.37
CA HIS A 399 18.59 8.63 19.23
C HIS A 399 19.79 8.94 18.33
N GLU A 400 20.92 9.30 18.93
CA GLU A 400 22.11 9.77 18.22
C GLU A 400 22.75 8.68 17.37
N ARG A 401 22.60 7.40 17.78
CA ARG A 401 23.30 6.27 17.14
C ARG A 401 22.38 5.25 16.50
N ARG A 402 21.07 5.49 16.48
CA ARG A 402 20.08 4.55 15.88
C ARG A 402 20.35 4.28 14.40
N GLU A 403 20.95 5.25 13.67
CA GLU A 403 21.29 5.07 12.26
C GLU A 403 22.29 3.92 12.05
N GLU A 404 23.25 3.72 12.95
CA GLU A 404 24.18 2.59 12.89
C GLU A 404 23.44 1.25 12.94
N VAL A 405 22.41 1.15 13.77
CA VAL A 405 21.54 -0.06 13.87
C VAL A 405 20.72 -0.24 12.60
N ILE A 406 20.15 0.83 12.06
CA ILE A 406 19.37 0.80 10.81
C ILE A 406 20.25 0.32 9.66
N GLN A 407 21.49 0.82 9.54
CA GLN A 407 22.42 0.40 8.50
C GLN A 407 22.82 -1.07 8.68
N HIS A 408 23.10 -1.53 9.90
CA HIS A 408 23.35 -2.94 10.19
C HIS A 408 22.18 -3.85 9.72
N ILE A 409 20.93 -3.44 9.98
CA ILE A 409 19.76 -4.17 9.54
C ILE A 409 19.71 -4.26 8.01
N TYR A 410 19.96 -3.16 7.30
CA TYR A 410 19.99 -3.14 5.85
C TYR A 410 21.12 -3.97 5.25
N GLU A 411 22.30 -3.96 5.87
CA GLU A 411 23.46 -4.76 5.43
C GLU A 411 23.26 -6.25 5.67
N THR A 412 22.65 -6.61 6.81
CA THR A 412 22.46 -8.02 7.21
C THR A 412 21.26 -8.66 6.52
N TYR A 413 20.13 -7.98 6.45
CA TYR A 413 18.86 -8.53 5.98
C TYR A 413 18.42 -8.02 4.61
N GLY A 414 19.05 -6.96 4.12
CA GLY A 414 18.69 -6.30 2.86
C GLY A 414 17.47 -5.38 2.97
N ARG A 415 17.45 -4.39 2.09
CA ARG A 415 16.33 -3.41 2.03
C ARG A 415 15.03 -4.00 1.51
N GLU A 416 15.02 -5.23 1.02
CA GLU A 416 13.80 -5.94 0.64
C GLU A 416 13.07 -6.53 1.84
N ARG A 417 13.75 -6.65 2.99
CA ARG A 417 13.21 -7.26 4.21
C ARG A 417 13.08 -6.29 5.37
N ALA A 418 13.63 -5.11 5.24
CA ALA A 418 13.60 -4.07 6.24
C ALA A 418 13.20 -2.73 5.62
N GLY A 419 12.39 -1.96 6.31
CA GLY A 419 11.92 -0.67 5.83
C GLY A 419 11.56 0.27 6.98
N LEU A 420 11.57 1.56 6.69
CA LEU A 420 11.05 2.58 7.59
C LEU A 420 9.53 2.65 7.44
N ALA A 421 8.80 2.49 8.54
CA ALA A 421 7.36 2.69 8.54
C ALA A 421 7.02 4.16 8.28
N ALA A 422 6.15 4.41 7.30
CA ALA A 422 5.63 5.74 7.04
C ALA A 422 4.39 6.00 7.90
N THR A 423 4.33 7.17 8.53
CA THR A 423 3.15 7.62 9.26
C THR A 423 2.29 8.51 8.36
N VAL A 424 1.01 8.18 8.24
CA VAL A 424 0.01 9.02 7.59
C VAL A 424 -0.68 9.87 8.64
N VAL A 425 -0.53 11.19 8.53
CA VAL A 425 -1.17 12.16 9.42
C VAL A 425 -2.52 12.56 8.84
N THR A 426 -3.58 12.41 9.63
CA THR A 426 -4.92 12.90 9.28
C THR A 426 -5.13 14.30 9.84
N PHE A 427 -5.64 15.21 9.01
CA PHE A 427 -6.00 16.53 9.45
C PHE A 427 -7.25 16.50 10.32
N ARG A 428 -7.15 17.03 11.52
CA ARG A 428 -8.29 17.41 12.35
C ARG A 428 -8.64 18.88 12.10
N SER A 429 -9.73 19.36 12.70
CA SER A 429 -10.29 20.70 12.45
C SER A 429 -9.23 21.81 12.44
N ARG A 430 -8.34 21.85 13.43
CA ARG A 430 -7.27 22.87 13.50
C ARG A 430 -6.35 22.85 12.29
N SER A 431 -5.88 21.67 11.89
CA SER A 431 -4.97 21.51 10.73
C SER A 431 -5.68 21.76 9.41
N ALA A 432 -6.95 21.35 9.29
CA ALA A 432 -7.77 21.60 8.10
C ALA A 432 -8.04 23.09 7.90
N ILE A 433 -8.47 23.80 8.96
CA ILE A 433 -8.67 25.26 8.93
C ILE A 433 -7.36 25.96 8.53
N ARG A 434 -6.24 25.56 9.13
CA ARG A 434 -4.93 26.14 8.81
C ARG A 434 -4.57 25.94 7.33
N ALA A 435 -4.72 24.74 6.79
CA ALA A 435 -4.40 24.43 5.39
C ALA A 435 -5.23 25.28 4.42
N VAL A 436 -6.53 25.45 4.67
CA VAL A 436 -7.41 26.31 3.86
C VAL A 436 -7.04 27.79 4.03
N SER A 437 -6.77 28.24 5.26
CA SER A 437 -6.41 29.63 5.55
C SER A 437 -5.10 30.05 4.87
N TYR A 438 -4.09 29.21 4.86
CA TYR A 438 -2.82 29.50 4.15
C TYR A 438 -3.01 29.67 2.65
N THR A 439 -3.97 28.98 2.08
CA THR A 439 -4.24 29.04 0.64
C THR A 439 -5.08 30.25 0.26
N HIS A 440 -6.06 30.65 1.11
CA HIS A 440 -7.08 31.63 0.77
C HIS A 440 -6.94 32.98 1.50
N LEU A 441 -6.18 33.02 2.60
CA LEU A 441 -6.01 34.21 3.41
C LEU A 441 -4.53 34.58 3.50
N THR A 442 -4.21 35.86 3.30
CA THR A 442 -2.89 36.44 3.61
C THR A 442 -2.78 36.66 5.11
N LEU A 443 -2.38 35.64 5.87
CA LEU A 443 -2.11 35.79 7.29
C LEU A 443 -0.62 36.09 7.50
N PRO A 444 -0.28 37.05 8.42
CA PRO A 444 1.10 37.26 8.80
C PRO A 444 1.70 35.97 9.37
N THR A 445 2.81 35.56 8.83
CA THR A 445 3.51 34.31 9.24
C THR A 445 3.97 34.32 10.69
N SER A 446 4.06 35.48 11.33
CA SER A 446 4.50 35.64 12.71
C SER A 446 3.51 35.17 13.79
N PHE A 447 2.29 34.80 13.44
CA PHE A 447 1.28 34.31 14.40
C PHE A 447 1.10 32.79 14.40
N LEU A 448 2.00 32.03 13.76
CA LEU A 448 1.75 30.64 13.47
C LEU A 448 2.85 29.68 13.99
N VAL A 449 3.63 30.12 14.96
CA VAL A 449 4.56 29.26 15.72
C VAL A 449 3.87 28.69 16.96
#